data_a41b46c3f670a695112c62c975536fea
#
_entry.id   a41b46c3f670a695112c62c975536fea
#
_cell.length_a   1.000
_cell.length_b   1.000
_cell.length_c   1.000
_cell.angle_alpha   90.00
_cell.angle_beta   90.00
_cell.angle_gamma   90.00
#
_symmetry.space_group_name_H-M   'P 1'
#
loop_
_entity.id
_entity.type
_entity.pdbx_description
1 polymer ?
#
loop_
_entity_poly.entity_id
_entity_poly.type
_entity_poly.pdbx_seq_one_letter_code
_entity_poly.pdbx_strand_id
1 'polypeptide(L)'
;MGDTGPPATGHYAKEPGELTQSTPSTSAPRPVAVTIAGSDCSGGAGIQADLKTFMVHGVYGASVITALTAQNTQGMRGVHIVPAHFVALQLEAVFADLDVKSVKTGMLASAGTVEAICDVLARRWSGPLVVDPVMVATSGDQLVEPDAIEVVRQKLLPLAALVMPNLAEAAVLSGQSVAGSIREMELQGRLLL
;
A
#
# COMPACT_ATOMS: atom_id res chain seq x y z
N MET A 1 49.51 -35.11 10.65
CA MET A 1 48.70 -35.40 11.86
C MET A 1 48.04 -34.09 12.24
N GLY A 2 46.82 -33.90 11.85
CA GLY A 2 46.06 -32.69 12.09
C GLY A 2 45.13 -32.92 13.28
N ASP A 3 45.25 -32.06 14.23
CA ASP A 3 44.34 -31.98 15.38
C ASP A 3 43.18 -31.04 15.02
N THR A 4 41.99 -31.60 14.85
CA THR A 4 40.75 -30.86 14.65
C THR A 4 39.98 -30.81 15.96
N GLY A 5 40.19 -29.74 16.75
CA GLY A 5 39.40 -29.50 17.93
C GLY A 5 37.95 -29.19 17.57
N PRO A 6 36.97 -29.56 18.43
CA PRO A 6 35.55 -29.33 18.18
C PRO A 6 35.15 -27.86 18.28
N PRO A 7 34.09 -27.40 17.56
CA PRO A 7 33.67 -26.02 17.62
C PRO A 7 33.06 -25.69 18.99
N ALA A 8 33.42 -24.52 19.52
CA ALA A 8 32.91 -24.00 20.77
C ALA A 8 31.39 -23.71 20.69
N THR A 9 30.60 -24.47 21.42
CA THR A 9 29.19 -24.18 21.67
C THR A 9 29.10 -23.08 22.72
N GLY A 10 28.85 -21.85 22.26
CA GLY A 10 28.55 -20.71 23.15
C GLY A 10 27.16 -20.89 23.76
N HIS A 11 27.09 -21.33 25.01
CA HIS A 11 25.87 -21.27 25.81
C HIS A 11 25.70 -19.81 26.28
N TYR A 12 24.72 -19.11 25.69
CA TYR A 12 24.19 -17.91 26.30
C TYR A 12 23.26 -18.31 27.45
N ALA A 13 23.80 -18.38 28.65
CA ALA A 13 23.00 -18.43 29.86
C ALA A 13 22.37 -17.05 30.06
N LYS A 14 21.06 -16.94 29.85
CA LYS A 14 20.28 -15.75 30.19
C LYS A 14 19.96 -15.82 31.65
N GLU A 15 20.57 -14.96 32.44
CA GLU A 15 20.15 -14.71 33.83
C GLU A 15 18.67 -14.27 33.82
N PRO A 16 17.83 -14.73 34.75
CA PRO A 16 16.46 -14.27 34.86
C PRO A 16 16.45 -12.88 35.51
N GLY A 17 16.62 -11.85 34.69
CA GLY A 17 16.37 -10.47 35.10
C GLY A 17 14.88 -10.33 35.42
N GLU A 18 14.56 -9.80 36.61
CA GLU A 18 13.21 -9.40 36.98
C GLU A 18 12.60 -8.52 35.91
N LEU A 19 11.63 -9.06 35.17
CA LEU A 19 10.77 -8.27 34.31
C LEU A 19 9.95 -7.35 35.22
N THR A 20 10.38 -6.12 35.38
CA THR A 20 9.54 -5.06 35.92
C THR A 20 8.28 -5.02 35.07
N GLN A 21 7.16 -5.45 35.62
CA GLN A 21 5.85 -5.33 34.98
C GLN A 21 5.60 -3.84 34.75
N SER A 22 5.85 -3.39 33.52
CA SER A 22 5.38 -2.07 33.09
C SER A 22 3.86 -2.09 33.21
N THR A 23 3.31 -1.23 34.03
CA THR A 23 1.87 -0.98 34.09
C THR A 23 1.37 -0.75 32.66
N PRO A 24 0.31 -1.44 32.21
CA PRO A 24 -0.23 -1.24 30.88
C PRO A 24 -0.63 0.24 30.76
N SER A 25 -0.03 0.91 29.78
CA SER A 25 -0.44 2.26 29.41
C SER A 25 -1.92 2.22 29.05
N THR A 26 -2.75 3.00 29.73
CA THR A 26 -4.20 3.13 29.49
C THR A 26 -4.51 3.98 28.23
N SER A 27 -3.59 4.06 27.28
CA SER A 27 -3.87 4.68 25.98
C SER A 27 -4.87 3.83 25.20
N ALA A 28 -5.92 4.47 24.69
CA ALA A 28 -6.88 3.81 23.81
C ALA A 28 -6.14 3.05 22.68
N PRO A 29 -6.64 1.87 22.26
CA PRO A 29 -6.02 1.13 21.18
C PRO A 29 -5.89 2.02 19.94
N ARG A 30 -4.71 1.98 19.30
CA ARG A 30 -4.47 2.78 18.08
C ARG A 30 -5.36 2.28 16.95
N PRO A 31 -6.00 3.17 16.18
CA PRO A 31 -6.73 2.74 14.99
C PRO A 31 -5.78 2.07 13.99
N VAL A 32 -6.27 1.08 13.28
CA VAL A 32 -5.51 0.34 12.25
C VAL A 32 -5.88 0.86 10.88
N ALA A 33 -4.88 1.18 10.07
CA ALA A 33 -5.04 1.48 8.64
C ALA A 33 -4.19 0.52 7.80
N VAL A 34 -4.70 0.15 6.64
CA VAL A 34 -4.01 -0.72 5.68
C VAL A 34 -3.67 0.07 4.43
N THR A 35 -2.43 0.01 3.98
CA THR A 35 -2.04 0.46 2.65
C THR A 35 -1.82 -0.74 1.73
N ILE A 36 -2.42 -0.68 0.53
CA ILE A 36 -2.27 -1.67 -0.54
C ILE A 36 -1.53 -0.96 -1.67
N ALA A 37 -0.22 -1.15 -1.78
CA ALA A 37 0.60 -0.41 -2.74
C ALA A 37 1.94 -1.10 -3.04
N GLY A 38 2.67 -0.54 -3.99
CA GLY A 38 4.05 -0.93 -4.25
C GLY A 38 4.99 -0.52 -3.12
N SER A 39 6.10 -1.26 -3.02
CA SER A 39 7.18 -0.98 -2.08
C SER A 39 8.26 -0.15 -2.75
N ASP A 40 8.55 1.04 -2.23
CA ASP A 40 9.67 1.87 -2.62
C ASP A 40 10.87 1.62 -1.71
N CYS A 41 11.91 0.94 -2.23
CA CYS A 41 13.10 0.60 -1.44
C CYS A 41 13.89 1.84 -0.96
N SER A 42 13.71 3.03 -1.60
CA SER A 42 14.31 4.28 -1.15
C SER A 42 13.56 4.94 0.01
N GLY A 43 12.31 4.51 0.24
CA GLY A 43 11.50 4.94 1.38
C GLY A 43 10.79 6.27 1.21
N GLY A 44 10.79 6.88 0.02
CA GLY A 44 10.18 8.19 -0.26
C GLY A 44 8.72 8.12 -0.74
N ALA A 45 8.28 6.95 -1.20
CA ALA A 45 6.94 6.72 -1.75
C ALA A 45 6.38 5.37 -1.30
N GLY A 46 5.27 4.93 -1.92
CA GLY A 46 4.65 3.64 -1.71
C GLY A 46 4.32 3.32 -0.26
N ILE A 47 4.31 2.04 0.08
CA ILE A 47 3.98 1.59 1.45
C ILE A 47 4.88 2.21 2.52
N GLN A 48 6.15 2.52 2.20
CA GLN A 48 7.07 3.09 3.16
C GLN A 48 6.68 4.52 3.56
N ALA A 49 6.24 5.34 2.61
CA ALA A 49 5.73 6.68 2.89
C ALA A 49 4.40 6.60 3.68
N ASP A 50 3.50 5.70 3.28
CA ASP A 50 2.22 5.51 3.94
C ASP A 50 2.40 5.07 5.40
N LEU A 51 3.23 4.06 5.67
CA LEU A 51 3.49 3.56 7.02
C LEU A 51 4.14 4.61 7.93
N LYS A 52 5.07 5.42 7.39
CA LYS A 52 5.65 6.54 8.13
C LYS A 52 4.59 7.58 8.49
N THR A 53 3.71 7.90 7.54
CA THR A 53 2.61 8.85 7.75
C THR A 53 1.64 8.32 8.81
N PHE A 54 1.21 7.07 8.71
CA PHE A 54 0.35 6.45 9.70
C PHE A 54 0.96 6.52 11.11
N MET A 55 2.24 6.19 11.23
CA MET A 55 2.95 6.20 12.52
C MET A 55 2.99 7.61 13.14
N VAL A 56 3.29 8.65 12.35
CA VAL A 56 3.33 10.04 12.83
C VAL A 56 1.96 10.50 13.32
N HIS A 57 0.87 9.98 12.71
CA HIS A 57 -0.50 10.28 13.11
C HIS A 57 -1.04 9.34 14.22
N GLY A 58 -0.20 8.51 14.82
CA GLY A 58 -0.62 7.61 15.91
C GLY A 58 -1.45 6.41 15.46
N VAL A 59 -1.45 6.12 14.16
CA VAL A 59 -2.17 5.01 13.53
C VAL A 59 -1.25 3.79 13.42
N TYR A 60 -1.76 2.61 13.75
CA TYR A 60 -1.06 1.36 13.43
C TYR A 60 -1.21 1.07 11.94
N GLY A 61 -0.09 1.05 11.21
CA GLY A 61 -0.06 0.79 9.77
C GLY A 61 0.23 -0.68 9.46
N ALA A 62 -0.65 -1.32 8.72
CA ALA A 62 -0.38 -2.59 8.04
C ALA A 62 -0.22 -2.36 6.54
N SER A 63 0.45 -3.28 5.83
CA SER A 63 0.68 -3.14 4.40
C SER A 63 0.45 -4.44 3.64
N VAL A 64 -0.12 -4.30 2.44
CA VAL A 64 -0.23 -5.33 1.41
C VAL A 64 0.59 -4.87 0.21
N ILE A 65 1.58 -5.66 -0.19
CA ILE A 65 2.55 -5.28 -1.21
C ILE A 65 2.08 -5.80 -2.57
N THR A 66 1.92 -4.88 -3.54
CA THR A 66 1.52 -5.19 -4.92
C THR A 66 2.69 -5.37 -5.86
N ALA A 67 3.79 -4.68 -5.59
CA ALA A 67 5.04 -4.79 -6.34
C ALA A 67 6.24 -4.36 -5.48
N LEU A 68 7.41 -4.85 -5.81
CA LEU A 68 8.69 -4.37 -5.28
C LEU A 68 9.35 -3.52 -6.36
N THR A 69 9.84 -2.34 -6.01
CA THR A 69 10.61 -1.50 -6.94
C THR A 69 12.07 -1.43 -6.53
N ALA A 70 12.95 -1.50 -7.51
CA ALA A 70 14.35 -1.10 -7.38
C ALA A 70 14.46 0.35 -7.86
N GLN A 71 14.31 1.31 -6.96
CA GLN A 71 14.31 2.74 -7.30
C GLN A 71 15.08 3.57 -6.28
N ASN A 72 15.44 4.78 -6.70
CA ASN A 72 16.02 5.83 -5.86
C ASN A 72 15.52 7.21 -6.33
N THR A 73 16.09 8.30 -5.79
CA THR A 73 15.71 9.68 -6.15
C THR A 73 16.05 10.07 -7.60
N GLN A 74 16.79 9.25 -8.34
CA GLN A 74 17.17 9.48 -9.73
C GLN A 74 16.27 8.73 -10.72
N GLY A 75 15.47 7.75 -10.26
CA GLY A 75 14.55 6.99 -11.11
C GLY A 75 14.41 5.53 -10.71
N MET A 76 13.63 4.81 -11.51
CA MET A 76 13.31 3.41 -11.34
C MET A 76 14.19 2.54 -12.23
N ARG A 77 14.78 1.47 -11.66
CA ARG A 77 15.63 0.50 -12.36
C ARG A 77 14.94 -0.82 -12.65
N GLY A 78 13.87 -1.13 -11.91
CA GLY A 78 13.12 -2.37 -12.11
C GLY A 78 11.90 -2.46 -11.20
N VAL A 79 10.92 -3.23 -11.64
CA VAL A 79 9.69 -3.55 -10.91
C VAL A 79 9.52 -5.06 -10.91
N HIS A 80 9.24 -5.62 -9.75
CA HIS A 80 8.83 -7.01 -9.59
C HIS A 80 7.39 -7.05 -9.08
N ILE A 81 6.46 -7.42 -9.96
CA ILE A 81 5.04 -7.50 -9.62
C ILE A 81 4.79 -8.72 -8.74
N VAL A 82 4.10 -8.53 -7.64
CA VAL A 82 3.63 -9.62 -6.78
C VAL A 82 2.43 -10.30 -7.46
N PRO A 83 2.41 -11.63 -7.57
CA PRO A 83 1.28 -12.34 -8.16
C PRO A 83 -0.06 -11.97 -7.51
N ALA A 84 -1.10 -11.70 -8.31
CA ALA A 84 -2.39 -11.22 -7.85
C ALA A 84 -3.02 -12.10 -6.74
N HIS A 85 -2.91 -13.44 -6.87
CA HIS A 85 -3.39 -14.37 -5.84
C HIS A 85 -2.67 -14.20 -4.50
N PHE A 86 -1.37 -13.82 -4.52
CA PHE A 86 -0.61 -13.60 -3.30
C PHE A 86 -0.92 -12.23 -2.68
N VAL A 87 -1.26 -11.22 -3.50
CA VAL A 87 -1.78 -9.94 -3.01
C VAL A 87 -3.11 -10.16 -2.28
N ALA A 88 -4.02 -10.94 -2.86
CA ALA A 88 -5.27 -11.32 -2.20
C ALA A 88 -5.02 -12.06 -0.87
N LEU A 89 -4.08 -13.00 -0.84
CA LEU A 89 -3.73 -13.76 0.37
C LEU A 89 -3.19 -12.86 1.48
N GLN A 90 -2.32 -11.87 1.16
CA GLN A 90 -1.85 -10.87 2.11
C GLN A 90 -3.02 -10.08 2.71
N LEU A 91 -3.94 -9.61 1.85
CA LEU A 91 -5.08 -8.80 2.28
C LEU A 91 -6.05 -9.60 3.16
N GLU A 92 -6.32 -10.85 2.80
CA GLU A 92 -7.15 -11.75 3.62
C GLU A 92 -6.51 -12.05 4.98
N ALA A 93 -5.20 -12.25 5.04
CA ALA A 93 -4.47 -12.45 6.29
C ALA A 93 -4.59 -11.24 7.22
N VAL A 94 -4.46 -10.02 6.67
CA VAL A 94 -4.62 -8.78 7.44
C VAL A 94 -6.04 -8.65 7.98
N PHE A 95 -7.06 -8.85 7.16
CA PHE A 95 -8.46 -8.75 7.58
C PHE A 95 -8.92 -9.88 8.53
N ALA A 96 -8.20 -11.00 8.56
CA ALA A 96 -8.52 -12.09 9.47
C ALA A 96 -8.10 -11.80 10.92
N ASP A 97 -7.12 -10.92 11.14
CA ASP A 97 -6.51 -10.69 12.45
C ASP A 97 -6.70 -9.25 12.96
N LEU A 98 -6.60 -8.24 12.06
CA LEU A 98 -6.60 -6.84 12.47
C LEU A 98 -7.98 -6.20 12.36
N ASP A 99 -8.35 -5.41 13.37
CA ASP A 99 -9.55 -4.56 13.37
C ASP A 99 -9.29 -3.28 12.53
N VAL A 100 -9.24 -3.45 11.21
CA VAL A 100 -8.96 -2.38 10.25
C VAL A 100 -10.05 -1.32 10.29
N LYS A 101 -9.68 -0.03 10.28
CA LYS A 101 -10.59 1.12 10.29
C LYS A 101 -10.62 1.87 8.97
N SER A 102 -9.56 1.80 8.17
CA SER A 102 -9.51 2.38 6.83
C SER A 102 -8.53 1.62 5.94
N VAL A 103 -8.79 1.66 4.64
CA VAL A 103 -7.92 1.08 3.60
C VAL A 103 -7.54 2.19 2.63
N LYS A 104 -6.26 2.25 2.25
CA LYS A 104 -5.74 3.10 1.17
C LYS A 104 -5.15 2.22 0.09
N THR A 105 -5.40 2.54 -1.18
CA THR A 105 -4.67 1.94 -2.30
C THR A 105 -3.73 2.97 -2.92
N GLY A 106 -2.58 2.52 -3.41
CA GLY A 106 -1.65 3.29 -4.22
C GLY A 106 -1.39 2.58 -5.55
N MET A 107 -0.12 2.38 -5.93
CA MET A 107 0.25 1.68 -7.16
C MET A 107 -0.18 0.21 -7.11
N LEU A 108 -1.01 -0.23 -8.06
CA LEU A 108 -1.57 -1.59 -8.11
C LEU A 108 -0.99 -2.46 -9.25
N ALA A 109 -0.19 -1.88 -10.13
CA ALA A 109 0.59 -2.48 -11.20
C ALA A 109 -0.24 -3.09 -12.35
N SER A 110 -1.08 -4.11 -12.13
CA SER A 110 -1.78 -4.86 -13.17
C SER A 110 -3.29 -4.99 -12.96
N ALA A 111 -4.03 -5.24 -14.03
CA ALA A 111 -5.47 -5.47 -13.99
C ALA A 111 -5.84 -6.64 -13.05
N GLY A 112 -5.12 -7.75 -13.14
CA GLY A 112 -5.35 -8.91 -12.28
C GLY A 112 -5.15 -8.60 -10.79
N THR A 113 -4.21 -7.73 -10.44
CA THR A 113 -4.01 -7.27 -9.06
C THR A 113 -5.20 -6.44 -8.59
N VAL A 114 -5.69 -5.49 -9.41
CA VAL A 114 -6.87 -4.67 -9.09
C VAL A 114 -8.09 -5.56 -8.87
N GLU A 115 -8.34 -6.52 -9.77
CA GLU A 115 -9.47 -7.45 -9.66
C GLU A 115 -9.41 -8.27 -8.36
N ALA A 116 -8.26 -8.86 -8.06
CA ALA A 116 -8.08 -9.65 -6.85
C ALA A 116 -8.31 -8.84 -5.57
N ILE A 117 -7.87 -7.58 -5.55
CA ILE A 117 -8.12 -6.65 -4.43
C ILE A 117 -9.62 -6.34 -4.32
N CYS A 118 -10.27 -5.96 -5.43
CA CYS A 118 -11.71 -5.67 -5.44
C CYS A 118 -12.55 -6.85 -4.95
N ASP A 119 -12.20 -8.07 -5.36
CA ASP A 119 -12.90 -9.28 -4.92
C ASP A 119 -12.77 -9.52 -3.40
N VAL A 120 -11.61 -9.28 -2.81
CA VAL A 120 -11.44 -9.38 -1.36
C VAL A 120 -12.19 -8.26 -0.64
N LEU A 121 -12.06 -7.00 -1.11
CA LEU A 121 -12.75 -5.86 -0.53
C LEU A 121 -14.27 -6.05 -0.55
N ALA A 122 -14.85 -6.51 -1.66
CA ALA A 122 -16.28 -6.74 -1.77
C ALA A 122 -16.82 -7.77 -0.75
N ARG A 123 -16.00 -8.74 -0.35
CA ARG A 123 -16.40 -9.78 0.62
C ARG A 123 -16.10 -9.43 2.07
N ARG A 124 -15.06 -8.65 2.32
CA ARG A 124 -14.46 -8.48 3.65
C ARG A 124 -14.50 -7.05 4.18
N TRP A 125 -14.81 -6.06 3.34
CA TRP A 125 -14.64 -4.66 3.68
C TRP A 125 -15.90 -3.83 3.42
N SER A 126 -16.31 -3.05 4.42
CA SER A 126 -17.42 -2.10 4.31
C SER A 126 -17.07 -0.70 4.86
N GLY A 127 -15.82 -0.53 5.27
CA GLY A 127 -15.32 0.76 5.79
C GLY A 127 -14.83 1.70 4.68
N PRO A 128 -14.26 2.85 5.04
CA PRO A 128 -13.78 3.83 4.07
C PRO A 128 -12.57 3.30 3.29
N LEU A 129 -12.64 3.44 1.95
CA LEU A 129 -11.57 3.16 1.02
C LEU A 129 -11.09 4.48 0.41
N VAL A 130 -9.80 4.76 0.54
CA VAL A 130 -9.13 5.90 -0.11
C VAL A 130 -8.34 5.37 -1.31
N VAL A 131 -8.67 5.84 -2.51
CA VAL A 131 -8.00 5.43 -3.74
C VAL A 131 -7.08 6.55 -4.22
N ASP A 132 -5.78 6.28 -4.19
CA ASP A 132 -4.73 7.07 -4.83
C ASP A 132 -4.36 6.33 -6.13
N PRO A 133 -4.88 6.78 -7.30
CA PRO A 133 -4.80 6.02 -8.54
C PRO A 133 -3.47 6.22 -9.25
N VAL A 134 -2.37 5.88 -8.57
CA VAL A 134 -1.00 6.06 -9.06
C VAL A 134 -0.81 5.33 -10.39
N MET A 135 -0.52 6.09 -11.47
CA MET A 135 -0.30 5.55 -12.82
C MET A 135 1.14 5.73 -13.31
N VAL A 136 1.79 6.81 -12.89
CA VAL A 136 3.11 7.21 -13.35
C VAL A 136 3.97 7.59 -12.15
N ALA A 137 5.24 7.16 -12.15
CA ALA A 137 6.20 7.59 -11.15
C ALA A 137 6.54 9.08 -11.30
N THR A 138 7.06 9.70 -10.25
CA THR A 138 7.56 11.09 -10.30
C THR A 138 8.67 11.25 -11.36
N SER A 139 9.41 10.17 -11.67
CA SER A 139 10.41 10.11 -12.76
C SER A 139 9.79 10.12 -14.16
N GLY A 140 8.48 9.94 -14.32
CA GLY A 140 7.79 9.80 -15.61
C GLY A 140 7.64 8.34 -16.07
N ASP A 141 8.15 7.37 -15.34
CA ASP A 141 8.03 5.96 -15.70
C ASP A 141 6.59 5.47 -15.50
N GLN A 142 6.07 4.75 -16.50
CA GLN A 142 4.74 4.13 -16.39
C GLN A 142 4.76 2.98 -15.37
N LEU A 143 3.87 3.04 -14.39
CA LEU A 143 3.80 2.11 -13.26
C LEU A 143 2.64 1.12 -13.35
N VAL A 144 1.68 1.37 -14.24
CA VAL A 144 0.42 0.63 -14.34
C VAL A 144 0.19 0.24 -15.80
N GLU A 145 -0.18 -1.00 -16.03
CA GLU A 145 -0.55 -1.49 -17.36
C GLU A 145 -1.82 -0.77 -17.87
N PRO A 146 -1.92 -0.49 -19.18
CA PRO A 146 -3.06 0.28 -19.73
C PRO A 146 -4.44 -0.34 -19.44
N ASP A 147 -4.55 -1.66 -19.43
CA ASP A 147 -5.78 -2.39 -19.13
C ASP A 147 -6.17 -2.29 -17.65
N ALA A 148 -5.21 -2.13 -16.75
CA ALA A 148 -5.48 -1.93 -15.33
C ALA A 148 -6.23 -0.60 -15.05
N ILE A 149 -6.02 0.43 -15.87
CA ILE A 149 -6.71 1.72 -15.73
C ILE A 149 -8.22 1.55 -15.87
N GLU A 150 -8.64 0.77 -16.85
CA GLU A 150 -10.07 0.50 -17.07
C GLU A 150 -10.68 -0.29 -15.91
N VAL A 151 -9.94 -1.29 -15.38
CA VAL A 151 -10.39 -2.07 -14.22
C VAL A 151 -10.47 -1.18 -12.96
N VAL A 152 -9.50 -0.28 -12.76
CA VAL A 152 -9.56 0.71 -11.67
C VAL A 152 -10.84 1.54 -11.79
N ARG A 153 -11.12 2.10 -12.98
CA ARG A 153 -12.29 2.92 -13.22
C ARG A 153 -13.60 2.17 -12.98
N GLN A 154 -13.70 0.94 -13.47
CA GLN A 154 -14.95 0.17 -13.44
C GLN A 154 -15.21 -0.55 -12.11
N LYS A 155 -14.15 -1.02 -11.43
CA LYS A 155 -14.29 -1.89 -10.26
C LYS A 155 -13.83 -1.26 -8.95
N LEU A 156 -12.75 -0.47 -8.97
CA LEU A 156 -12.16 0.06 -7.74
C LEU A 156 -12.76 1.42 -7.34
N LEU A 157 -12.89 2.35 -8.29
CA LEU A 157 -13.44 3.68 -7.99
C LEU A 157 -14.86 3.64 -7.42
N PRO A 158 -15.78 2.76 -7.88
CA PRO A 158 -17.10 2.65 -7.26
C PRO A 158 -17.11 2.21 -5.79
N LEU A 159 -16.02 1.63 -5.29
CA LEU A 159 -15.85 1.25 -3.89
C LEU A 159 -15.25 2.37 -3.04
N ALA A 160 -14.74 3.44 -3.67
CA ALA A 160 -13.99 4.48 -3.00
C ALA A 160 -14.90 5.43 -2.21
N ALA A 161 -14.52 5.73 -0.96
CA ALA A 161 -15.06 6.85 -0.20
C ALA A 161 -14.36 8.18 -0.56
N LEU A 162 -13.11 8.09 -1.06
CA LEU A 162 -12.32 9.23 -1.50
C LEU A 162 -11.38 8.79 -2.62
N VAL A 163 -11.29 9.60 -3.67
CA VAL A 163 -10.33 9.43 -4.77
C VAL A 163 -9.41 10.64 -4.81
N MET A 164 -8.09 10.41 -4.91
CA MET A 164 -7.06 11.46 -4.85
C MET A 164 -6.18 11.48 -6.11
N PRO A 165 -6.71 11.70 -7.32
CA PRO A 165 -5.92 11.76 -8.53
C PRO A 165 -5.14 13.08 -8.62
N ASN A 166 -3.93 13.04 -9.15
CA ASN A 166 -3.28 14.24 -9.67
C ASN A 166 -3.96 14.68 -10.98
N LEU A 167 -3.55 15.83 -11.56
CA LEU A 167 -4.18 16.38 -12.77
C LEU A 167 -4.09 15.45 -13.98
N ALA A 168 -2.97 14.77 -14.16
CA ALA A 168 -2.78 13.84 -15.27
C ALA A 168 -3.64 12.57 -15.09
N GLU A 169 -3.68 12.02 -13.89
CA GLU A 169 -4.51 10.87 -13.52
C GLU A 169 -6.01 11.18 -13.65
N ALA A 170 -6.43 12.38 -13.20
CA ALA A 170 -7.81 12.83 -13.36
C ALA A 170 -8.21 12.93 -14.85
N ALA A 171 -7.31 13.43 -15.70
CA ALA A 171 -7.53 13.51 -17.14
C ALA A 171 -7.70 12.11 -17.76
N VAL A 172 -6.81 11.17 -17.42
CA VAL A 172 -6.87 9.78 -17.91
C VAL A 172 -8.16 9.09 -17.43
N LEU A 173 -8.47 9.18 -16.16
CA LEU A 173 -9.66 8.52 -15.57
C LEU A 173 -10.97 9.10 -16.12
N SER A 174 -11.04 10.40 -16.34
CA SER A 174 -12.23 11.07 -16.87
C SER A 174 -12.35 11.01 -18.40
N GLY A 175 -11.29 10.60 -19.09
CA GLY A 175 -11.21 10.64 -20.57
C GLY A 175 -11.16 12.06 -21.14
N GLN A 176 -10.67 13.04 -20.36
CA GLN A 176 -10.57 14.45 -20.71
C GLN A 176 -9.10 14.87 -20.92
N SER A 177 -8.88 16.09 -21.42
CA SER A 177 -7.55 16.72 -21.39
C SER A 177 -7.18 17.13 -19.96
N VAL A 178 -5.87 17.31 -19.70
CA VAL A 178 -5.40 17.80 -18.39
C VAL A 178 -6.01 19.17 -18.10
N ALA A 179 -6.64 19.30 -16.91
CA ALA A 179 -7.30 20.54 -16.51
C ALA A 179 -6.30 21.70 -16.38
N GLY A 180 -6.60 22.83 -17.02
CA GLY A 180 -5.83 24.07 -16.96
C GLY A 180 -6.45 25.12 -16.02
N SER A 181 -7.60 24.81 -15.42
CA SER A 181 -8.31 25.72 -14.51
C SER A 181 -9.05 24.97 -13.39
N ILE A 182 -9.36 25.66 -12.30
CA ILE A 182 -10.14 25.10 -11.18
C ILE A 182 -11.50 24.59 -11.65
N ARG A 183 -12.16 25.33 -12.57
CA ARG A 183 -13.45 24.92 -13.13
C ARG A 183 -13.36 23.59 -13.88
N GLU A 184 -12.29 23.37 -14.64
CA GLU A 184 -12.06 22.11 -15.35
C GLU A 184 -11.75 20.97 -14.37
N MET A 185 -10.98 21.24 -13.30
CA MET A 185 -10.75 20.28 -12.22
C MET A 185 -12.05 19.85 -11.56
N GLU A 186 -12.95 20.80 -11.24
CA GLU A 186 -14.27 20.51 -10.67
C GLU A 186 -15.11 19.65 -11.61
N LEU A 187 -15.09 19.94 -12.92
CA LEU A 187 -15.81 19.14 -13.91
C LEU A 187 -15.27 17.70 -13.97
N GLN A 188 -13.94 17.54 -14.02
CA GLN A 188 -13.32 16.22 -13.98
C GLN A 188 -13.65 15.47 -12.68
N GLY A 189 -13.59 16.13 -11.53
CA GLY A 189 -13.97 15.54 -10.25
C GLY A 189 -15.40 15.01 -10.24
N ARG A 190 -16.36 15.73 -10.84
CA ARG A 190 -17.75 15.26 -10.99
C ARG A 190 -17.94 14.08 -11.93
N LEU A 191 -17.03 13.86 -12.88
CA LEU A 191 -17.07 12.71 -13.78
C LEU A 191 -16.51 11.44 -13.12
N LEU A 192 -15.77 11.59 -12.02
CA LEU A 192 -15.15 10.48 -11.28
C LEU A 192 -15.97 10.03 -10.06
N LEU A 193 -17.03 10.75 -9.72
CA LEU A 193 -17.98 10.44 -8.65
C LEU A 193 -19.22 9.72 -9.21
#